data_50a6f6efd7bc137f717fbe47a64c0514
#
_entry.id   50a6f6efd7bc137f717fbe47a64c0514
#
_cell.length_a   1.000
_cell.length_b   1.000
_cell.length_c   1.000
_cell.angle_alpha   90.00
_cell.angle_beta   90.00
_cell.angle_gamma   90.00
#
_symmetry.space_group_name_H-M   'P 1'
#
loop_
_entity.id
_entity.type
_entity.pdbx_description
1 polymer ?
#
loop_
_entity_poly.entity_id
_entity_poly.type
_entity_poly.pdbx_seq_one_letter_code
_entity_poly.pdbx_strand_id
1 'polypeptide(L)'
;MRVLLIEDEPTTAKAIELMLTTEGFNVYSTDLGEEGLDLGKLYDYDIILLDLNLPDMHGYDVLKKLRVAKVQTPVLILSGIAEMDSKIRSFGFGADDYVTKPFHREELVARIHAVVRRSKGHSQSVIRTGKLAVNLDAKTVEVDGARVHLTGKEYAMLELLSLRKGTTLTKEMFLNHLYGGMDE
;
A
#
# COMPACT_ATOMS: atom_id res chain seq x y z
N MET A 1 -3.98 -5.99 3.74
CA MET A 1 -3.31 -4.71 3.43
C MET A 1 -4.38 -3.67 3.14
N ARG A 2 -4.28 -2.51 3.80
CA ARG A 2 -5.23 -1.40 3.65
C ARG A 2 -4.67 -0.35 2.72
N VAL A 3 -5.41 -0.01 1.68
CA VAL A 3 -5.03 0.94 0.65
C VAL A 3 -6.01 2.11 0.64
N LEU A 4 -5.51 3.34 0.71
CA LEU A 4 -6.28 4.53 0.42
C LEU A 4 -6.05 4.93 -1.04
N LEU A 5 -7.12 4.98 -1.81
CA LEU A 5 -7.09 5.41 -3.21
C LEU A 5 -7.71 6.80 -3.34
N ILE A 6 -6.94 7.76 -3.83
CA ILE A 6 -7.39 9.13 -4.10
C ILE A 6 -7.34 9.32 -5.62
N GLU A 7 -8.47 9.14 -6.26
CA GLU A 7 -8.65 9.16 -7.73
C GLU A 7 -10.04 9.70 -8.08
N ASP A 8 -10.12 10.73 -8.90
CA ASP A 8 -11.39 11.40 -9.24
C ASP A 8 -12.11 10.80 -10.45
N GLU A 9 -11.41 10.12 -11.34
CA GLU A 9 -12.03 9.51 -12.52
C GLU A 9 -12.69 8.18 -12.13
N PRO A 10 -14.04 8.07 -12.21
CA PRO A 10 -14.78 6.93 -11.67
C PRO A 10 -14.41 5.59 -12.30
N THR A 11 -14.19 5.56 -13.61
CA THR A 11 -13.83 4.33 -14.32
C THR A 11 -12.46 3.81 -13.90
N THR A 12 -11.48 4.71 -13.79
CA THR A 12 -10.12 4.40 -13.32
C THR A 12 -10.15 3.94 -11.86
N ALA A 13 -10.88 4.63 -11.00
CA ALA A 13 -11.02 4.26 -9.59
C ALA A 13 -11.61 2.87 -9.43
N LYS A 14 -12.70 2.55 -10.13
CA LYS A 14 -13.31 1.21 -10.10
C LYS A 14 -12.39 0.12 -10.63
N ALA A 15 -11.66 0.40 -11.70
CA ALA A 15 -10.70 -0.55 -12.25
C ALA A 15 -9.59 -0.88 -11.24
N ILE A 16 -9.04 0.13 -10.58
CA ILE A 16 -8.02 -0.05 -9.55
C ILE A 16 -8.59 -0.80 -8.33
N GLU A 17 -9.77 -0.43 -7.86
CA GLU A 17 -10.46 -1.13 -6.77
C GLU A 17 -10.62 -2.62 -7.07
N LEU A 18 -11.09 -2.94 -8.26
CA LEU A 18 -11.28 -4.34 -8.68
C LEU A 18 -9.95 -5.09 -8.74
N MET A 19 -8.91 -4.50 -9.33
CA MET A 19 -7.58 -5.09 -9.40
C MET A 19 -7.04 -5.43 -8.01
N LEU A 20 -7.16 -4.50 -7.07
CA LEU A 20 -6.59 -4.64 -5.73
C LEU A 20 -7.44 -5.54 -4.83
N THR A 21 -8.76 -5.46 -4.93
CA THR A 21 -9.68 -6.33 -4.18
C THR A 21 -9.49 -7.79 -4.59
N THR A 22 -9.28 -8.06 -5.88
CA THR A 22 -8.98 -9.40 -6.40
C THR A 22 -7.68 -9.96 -5.81
N GLU A 23 -6.72 -9.10 -5.51
CA GLU A 23 -5.45 -9.47 -4.83
C GLU A 23 -5.58 -9.55 -3.29
N GLY A 24 -6.77 -9.36 -2.76
CA GLY A 24 -7.02 -9.43 -1.32
C GLY A 24 -6.72 -8.13 -0.55
N PHE A 25 -6.55 -7.00 -1.24
CA PHE A 25 -6.37 -5.71 -0.59
C PHE A 25 -7.71 -5.11 -0.19
N ASN A 26 -7.70 -4.39 0.92
CA ASN A 26 -8.85 -3.65 1.40
C ASN A 26 -8.71 -2.19 0.94
N VAL A 27 -9.55 -1.76 0.02
CA VAL A 27 -9.43 -0.47 -0.66
C VAL A 27 -10.49 0.50 -0.16
N TYR A 28 -10.05 1.68 0.27
CA TYR A 28 -10.89 2.83 0.61
C TYR A 28 -10.64 3.91 -0.44
N SER A 29 -11.69 4.37 -1.09
CA SER A 29 -11.60 5.26 -2.25
C SER A 29 -12.25 6.61 -1.96
N THR A 30 -11.64 7.68 -2.43
CA THR A 30 -12.21 9.03 -2.45
C THR A 30 -11.83 9.74 -3.75
N ASP A 31 -12.67 10.65 -4.18
CA ASP A 31 -12.47 11.47 -5.38
C ASP A 31 -11.92 12.88 -5.11
N LEU A 32 -11.78 13.24 -3.83
CA LEU A 32 -11.32 14.55 -3.40
C LEU A 32 -9.99 14.50 -2.65
N GLY A 33 -9.10 15.42 -2.98
CA GLY A 33 -7.80 15.53 -2.32
C GLY A 33 -7.92 15.91 -0.85
N GLU A 34 -8.84 16.81 -0.50
CA GLU A 34 -9.07 17.22 0.88
C GLU A 34 -9.60 16.07 1.74
N GLU A 35 -10.57 15.31 1.23
CA GLU A 35 -11.07 14.12 1.93
C GLU A 35 -9.98 13.06 2.06
N GLY A 36 -9.19 12.83 1.01
CA GLY A 36 -8.04 11.92 1.05
C GLY A 36 -7.00 12.32 2.08
N LEU A 37 -6.74 13.62 2.21
CA LEU A 37 -5.85 14.16 3.23
C LEU A 37 -6.39 13.88 4.64
N ASP A 38 -7.65 14.12 4.88
CA ASP A 38 -8.30 13.88 6.17
C ASP A 38 -8.27 12.39 6.52
N LEU A 39 -8.63 11.52 5.60
CA LEU A 39 -8.58 10.06 5.78
C LEU A 39 -7.15 9.57 6.07
N GLY A 40 -6.17 10.08 5.35
CA GLY A 40 -4.76 9.72 5.54
C GLY A 40 -4.20 10.14 6.89
N LYS A 41 -4.72 11.23 7.48
CA LYS A 41 -4.37 11.67 8.84
C LYS A 41 -5.06 10.88 9.93
N LEU A 42 -6.32 10.49 9.71
CA LEU A 42 -7.18 9.90 10.74
C LEU A 42 -7.00 8.40 10.87
N TYR A 43 -6.67 7.71 9.79
CA TYR A 43 -6.61 6.25 9.76
C TYR A 43 -5.25 5.74 9.33
N ASP A 44 -4.92 4.52 9.75
CA ASP A 44 -3.70 3.83 9.36
C ASP A 44 -3.92 3.06 8.06
N TYR A 45 -3.23 3.47 7.01
CA TYR A 45 -3.14 2.74 5.75
C TYR A 45 -1.74 2.18 5.57
N ASP A 46 -1.61 1.09 4.81
CA ASP A 46 -0.31 0.54 4.43
C ASP A 46 0.31 1.30 3.27
N ILE A 47 -0.53 1.86 2.41
CA ILE A 47 -0.12 2.68 1.27
C ILE A 47 -1.25 3.62 0.84
N ILE A 48 -0.87 4.77 0.28
CA ILE A 48 -1.78 5.70 -0.37
C ILE A 48 -1.45 5.71 -1.87
N LEU A 49 -2.46 5.45 -2.71
CA LEU A 49 -2.38 5.66 -4.16
C LEU A 49 -2.99 7.01 -4.47
N LEU A 50 -2.23 7.90 -5.08
CA LEU A 50 -2.58 9.30 -5.24
C LEU A 50 -2.49 9.72 -6.70
N ASP A 51 -3.63 10.11 -7.29
CA ASP A 51 -3.65 10.80 -8.58
C ASP A 51 -3.23 12.27 -8.42
N LEU A 52 -2.51 12.80 -9.39
CA LEU A 52 -2.06 14.18 -9.38
C LEU A 52 -3.15 15.18 -9.76
N ASN A 53 -4.06 14.79 -10.64
CA ASN A 53 -5.10 15.68 -11.18
C ASN A 53 -6.43 15.47 -10.45
N LEU A 54 -6.57 16.10 -9.28
CA LEU A 54 -7.79 16.06 -8.50
C LEU A 54 -8.60 17.36 -8.70
N PRO A 55 -9.96 17.32 -8.54
CA PRO A 55 -10.79 18.48 -8.84
C PRO A 55 -10.62 19.64 -7.86
N ASP A 56 -10.29 19.36 -6.61
CA ASP A 56 -10.22 20.35 -5.52
C ASP A 56 -8.80 20.83 -5.23
N MET A 57 -7.78 20.02 -5.50
CA MET A 57 -6.38 20.39 -5.32
C MET A 57 -5.46 19.52 -6.16
N HIS A 58 -4.25 19.97 -6.38
CA HIS A 58 -3.23 19.15 -7.04
C HIS A 58 -2.71 18.06 -6.10
N GLY A 59 -2.45 16.86 -6.63
CA GLY A 59 -1.95 15.74 -5.83
C GLY A 59 -0.66 16.02 -5.07
N TYR A 60 0.24 16.86 -5.60
CA TYR A 60 1.44 17.32 -4.87
C TYR A 60 1.09 18.08 -3.59
N ASP A 61 0.02 18.86 -3.60
CA ASP A 61 -0.41 19.57 -2.41
C ASP A 61 -0.92 18.61 -1.34
N VAL A 62 -1.62 17.56 -1.75
CA VAL A 62 -2.03 16.47 -0.84
C VAL A 62 -0.80 15.80 -0.22
N LEU A 63 0.16 15.40 -1.03
CA LEU A 63 1.40 14.76 -0.58
C LEU A 63 2.17 15.66 0.38
N LYS A 64 2.38 16.91 0.00
CA LYS A 64 3.09 17.90 0.83
C LYS A 64 2.41 18.10 2.18
N LYS A 65 1.08 18.26 2.19
CA LYS A 65 0.31 18.42 3.43
C LYS A 65 0.33 17.18 4.31
N LEU A 66 0.31 15.98 3.74
CA LEU A 66 0.50 14.74 4.49
C LEU A 66 1.86 14.72 5.20
N ARG A 67 2.93 15.08 4.50
CA ARG A 67 4.29 15.10 5.08
C ARG A 67 4.45 16.19 6.14
N VAL A 68 3.88 17.37 5.94
CA VAL A 68 3.84 18.44 6.95
C VAL A 68 3.10 17.98 8.21
N ALA A 69 2.02 17.22 8.06
CA ALA A 69 1.27 16.61 9.16
C ALA A 69 1.99 15.40 9.80
N LYS A 70 3.21 15.09 9.35
CA LYS A 70 4.03 13.96 9.82
C LYS A 70 3.39 12.58 9.60
N VAL A 71 2.56 12.47 8.57
CA VAL A 71 2.04 11.18 8.11
C VAL A 71 3.13 10.49 7.31
N GLN A 72 3.58 9.32 7.78
CA GLN A 72 4.68 8.54 7.21
C GLN A 72 4.19 7.44 6.25
N THR A 73 2.89 7.30 6.07
CA THR A 73 2.32 6.32 5.14
C THR A 73 2.96 6.47 3.76
N PRO A 74 3.46 5.38 3.16
CA PRO A 74 4.06 5.47 1.83
C PRO A 74 3.03 5.89 0.79
N VAL A 75 3.46 6.69 -0.17
CA VAL A 75 2.62 7.23 -1.24
C VAL A 75 3.17 6.80 -2.59
N LEU A 76 2.32 6.14 -3.38
CA LEU A 76 2.55 5.80 -4.77
C LEU A 76 1.74 6.75 -5.66
N ILE A 77 2.41 7.51 -6.50
CA ILE A 77 1.77 8.46 -7.41
C ILE A 77 1.28 7.74 -8.67
N LEU A 78 0.04 8.03 -9.05
CA LEU A 78 -0.55 7.62 -10.33
C LEU A 78 -0.64 8.83 -11.25
N SER A 79 -0.10 8.74 -12.46
CA SER A 79 -0.08 9.90 -13.35
C SER A 79 -0.08 9.53 -14.83
N GLY A 80 -0.50 10.47 -15.69
CA GLY A 80 -0.43 10.33 -17.12
C GLY A 80 0.98 10.49 -17.68
N ILE A 81 1.20 10.03 -18.91
CA ILE A 81 2.52 10.12 -19.60
C ILE A 81 2.99 11.57 -19.76
N ALA A 82 2.06 12.52 -19.92
CA ALA A 82 2.38 13.93 -20.13
C ALA A 82 2.98 14.64 -18.89
N GLU A 83 3.03 13.98 -17.75
CA GLU A 83 3.46 14.56 -16.49
C GLU A 83 4.85 14.06 -16.03
N MET A 84 5.76 13.78 -16.96
CA MET A 84 7.10 13.28 -16.64
C MET A 84 7.92 14.21 -15.75
N ASP A 85 7.78 15.53 -15.92
CA ASP A 85 8.44 16.51 -15.05
C ASP A 85 7.93 16.42 -13.60
N SER A 86 6.70 15.96 -13.45
CA SER A 86 6.06 15.71 -12.17
C SER A 86 6.70 14.57 -11.37
N LYS A 87 7.30 13.60 -12.04
CA LYS A 87 7.99 12.47 -11.40
C LYS A 87 9.12 12.93 -10.47
N ILE A 88 9.97 13.84 -10.94
CA ILE A 88 11.08 14.41 -10.17
C ILE A 88 10.54 15.21 -8.98
N ARG A 89 9.48 15.99 -9.19
CA ARG A 89 8.83 16.78 -8.14
C ARG A 89 8.22 15.90 -7.06
N SER A 90 7.55 14.82 -7.42
CA SER A 90 6.89 13.93 -6.45
C SER A 90 7.89 13.27 -5.51
N PHE A 91 9.07 12.88 -5.97
CA PHE A 91 10.14 12.37 -5.11
C PHE A 91 10.68 13.45 -4.18
N GLY A 92 10.80 14.68 -4.66
CA GLY A 92 11.19 15.83 -3.83
C GLY A 92 10.20 16.15 -2.71
N PHE A 93 8.92 15.81 -2.88
CA PHE A 93 7.88 15.99 -1.86
C PHE A 93 7.66 14.76 -0.98
N GLY A 94 8.42 13.69 -1.16
CA GLY A 94 8.36 12.51 -0.32
C GLY A 94 7.47 11.38 -0.85
N ALA A 95 7.27 11.29 -2.18
CA ALA A 95 6.68 10.11 -2.80
C ALA A 95 7.65 8.93 -2.77
N ASP A 96 7.12 7.73 -2.62
CA ASP A 96 7.92 6.51 -2.53
C ASP A 96 8.10 5.81 -3.88
N ASP A 97 7.17 5.99 -4.80
CA ASP A 97 7.24 5.46 -6.15
C ASP A 97 6.23 6.17 -7.05
N TYR A 98 6.24 5.82 -8.32
CA TYR A 98 5.46 6.45 -9.37
C TYR A 98 5.04 5.40 -10.40
N VAL A 99 3.79 5.42 -10.83
CA VAL A 99 3.27 4.57 -11.91
C VAL A 99 2.62 5.44 -12.97
N THR A 100 3.02 5.24 -14.22
CA THR A 100 2.46 5.95 -15.37
C THR A 100 1.20 5.24 -15.88
N LYS A 101 0.12 5.98 -16.07
CA LYS A 101 -1.10 5.50 -16.72
C LYS A 101 -0.90 5.48 -18.26
N PRO A 102 -1.38 4.47 -18.97
CA PRO A 102 -2.00 3.25 -18.46
C PRO A 102 -0.98 2.26 -17.88
N PHE A 103 -1.40 1.49 -16.88
CA PHE A 103 -0.55 0.47 -16.25
C PHE A 103 -1.26 -0.89 -16.23
N HIS A 104 -0.48 -1.96 -16.15
CA HIS A 104 -1.01 -3.31 -15.96
C HIS A 104 -1.19 -3.62 -14.48
N ARG A 105 -2.14 -4.51 -14.17
CA ARG A 105 -2.40 -4.96 -12.81
C ARG A 105 -1.13 -5.49 -12.13
N GLU A 106 -0.38 -6.32 -12.82
CA GLU A 106 0.85 -6.94 -12.31
C GLU A 106 1.90 -5.89 -11.93
N GLU A 107 2.04 -4.84 -12.72
CA GLU A 107 2.96 -3.73 -12.43
C GLU A 107 2.53 -2.98 -11.17
N LEU A 108 1.26 -2.60 -11.09
CA LEU A 108 0.73 -1.86 -9.94
C LEU A 108 0.87 -2.66 -8.65
N VAL A 109 0.44 -3.92 -8.66
CA VAL A 109 0.52 -4.81 -7.50
C VAL A 109 1.96 -5.04 -7.06
N ALA A 110 2.89 -5.27 -8.01
CA ALA A 110 4.30 -5.46 -7.69
C ALA A 110 4.92 -4.21 -7.05
N ARG A 111 4.58 -3.02 -7.55
CA ARG A 111 5.08 -1.76 -6.98
C ARG A 111 4.50 -1.49 -5.59
N ILE A 112 3.23 -1.77 -5.37
CA ILE A 112 2.61 -1.65 -4.05
C ILE A 112 3.35 -2.54 -3.03
N HIS A 113 3.56 -3.81 -3.36
CA HIS A 113 4.28 -4.71 -2.48
C HIS A 113 5.71 -4.24 -2.19
N ALA A 114 6.44 -3.80 -3.22
CA ALA A 114 7.80 -3.30 -3.06
C ALA A 114 7.87 -2.06 -2.17
N VAL A 115 6.98 -1.10 -2.37
CA VAL A 115 6.91 0.14 -1.60
C VAL A 115 6.58 -0.15 -0.13
N VAL A 116 5.59 -1.00 0.13
CA VAL A 116 5.20 -1.37 1.50
C VAL A 116 6.33 -2.11 2.21
N ARG A 117 7.01 -3.06 1.54
CA ARG A 117 8.17 -3.74 2.13
C ARG A 117 9.25 -2.75 2.57
N ARG A 118 9.64 -1.84 1.67
CA ARG A 118 10.67 -0.83 1.97
C ARG A 118 10.27 0.07 3.13
N SER A 119 9.00 0.47 3.19
CA SER A 119 8.50 1.33 4.26
C SER A 119 8.55 0.66 5.64
N LYS A 120 8.53 -0.68 5.68
CA LYS A 120 8.69 -1.48 6.91
C LYS A 120 10.14 -1.89 7.19
N GLY A 121 11.11 -1.35 6.43
CA GLY A 121 12.52 -1.67 6.57
C GLY A 121 12.97 -2.95 5.87
N HIS A 122 12.15 -3.50 4.97
CA HIS A 122 12.46 -4.73 4.25
C HIS A 122 12.66 -4.45 2.75
N SER A 123 13.88 -4.69 2.26
CA SER A 123 14.23 -4.50 0.85
C SER A 123 14.04 -5.76 0.00
N GLN A 124 13.83 -6.91 0.62
CA GLN A 124 13.70 -8.21 -0.04
C GLN A 124 12.33 -8.82 0.20
N SER A 125 11.90 -9.71 -0.71
CA SER A 125 10.65 -10.46 -0.59
C SER A 125 10.69 -11.56 0.48
N VAL A 126 11.86 -11.90 1.01
CA VAL A 126 12.03 -12.88 2.09
C VAL A 126 12.43 -12.16 3.36
N ILE A 127 11.60 -12.30 4.40
CA ILE A 127 11.88 -11.76 5.73
C ILE A 127 12.43 -12.87 6.60
N ARG A 128 13.65 -12.69 7.10
CA ARG A 128 14.30 -13.65 7.98
C ARG A 128 14.28 -13.18 9.43
N THR A 129 13.89 -14.06 10.33
CA THR A 129 13.90 -13.83 11.78
C THR A 129 14.39 -15.09 12.47
N GLY A 130 15.67 -15.09 12.87
CA GLY A 130 16.30 -16.30 13.39
C GLY A 130 16.29 -17.40 12.33
N LYS A 131 15.67 -18.54 12.68
CA LYS A 131 15.53 -19.70 11.80
C LYS A 131 14.32 -19.61 10.86
N LEU A 132 13.47 -18.62 11.06
CA LEU A 132 12.24 -18.41 10.30
C LEU A 132 12.53 -17.60 9.04
N ALA A 133 12.03 -18.05 7.89
CA ALA A 133 12.02 -17.32 6.63
C ALA A 133 10.60 -17.25 6.07
N VAL A 134 10.09 -16.04 5.90
CA VAL A 134 8.77 -15.78 5.32
C VAL A 134 8.96 -15.21 3.93
N ASN A 135 8.50 -15.94 2.92
CA ASN A 135 8.52 -15.47 1.53
C ASN A 135 7.20 -14.80 1.19
N LEU A 136 7.22 -13.48 1.02
CA LEU A 136 6.04 -12.67 0.76
C LEU A 136 5.46 -12.88 -0.63
N ASP A 137 6.29 -13.18 -1.61
CA ASP A 137 5.86 -13.37 -2.99
C ASP A 137 5.22 -14.76 -3.19
N ALA A 138 5.86 -15.80 -2.67
CA ALA A 138 5.35 -17.17 -2.75
C ALA A 138 4.32 -17.48 -1.66
N LYS A 139 4.19 -16.63 -0.64
CA LYS A 139 3.36 -16.85 0.56
C LYS A 139 3.68 -18.18 1.25
N THR A 140 4.97 -18.43 1.42
CA THR A 140 5.50 -19.64 2.03
C THR A 140 6.36 -19.34 3.23
N VAL A 141 6.49 -20.32 4.11
CA VAL A 141 7.27 -20.21 5.34
C VAL A 141 8.21 -21.40 5.46
N GLU A 142 9.45 -21.12 5.84
CA GLU A 142 10.45 -22.14 6.16
C GLU A 142 11.02 -21.91 7.55
N VAL A 143 11.33 -23.01 8.25
CA VAL A 143 12.06 -23.01 9.50
C VAL A 143 13.25 -23.93 9.35
N ASP A 144 14.46 -23.42 9.54
CA ASP A 144 15.72 -24.16 9.31
C ASP A 144 15.78 -24.81 7.90
N GLY A 145 15.26 -24.13 6.88
CA GLY A 145 15.21 -24.63 5.52
C GLY A 145 14.12 -25.65 5.23
N ALA A 146 13.36 -26.09 6.23
CA ALA A 146 12.23 -27.01 6.07
C ALA A 146 10.93 -26.22 5.91
N ARG A 147 10.18 -26.53 4.86
CA ARG A 147 8.91 -25.86 4.58
C ARG A 147 7.85 -26.23 5.62
N VAL A 148 7.17 -25.20 6.14
CA VAL A 148 6.05 -25.36 7.08
C VAL A 148 4.75 -25.03 6.35
N HIS A 149 3.78 -25.93 6.43
CA HIS A 149 2.47 -25.70 5.83
C HIS A 149 1.56 -24.97 6.81
N LEU A 150 1.09 -23.79 6.39
CA LEU A 150 0.17 -22.95 7.14
C LEU A 150 -1.13 -22.76 6.34
N THR A 151 -2.23 -22.60 7.07
CA THR A 151 -3.47 -22.11 6.45
C THR A 151 -3.30 -20.68 5.99
N GLY A 152 -4.19 -20.20 5.10
CA GLY A 152 -4.14 -18.82 4.63
C GLY A 152 -4.19 -17.79 5.76
N LYS A 153 -4.99 -18.02 6.79
CA LYS A 153 -5.09 -17.14 7.97
C LYS A 153 -3.85 -17.18 8.85
N GLU A 154 -3.31 -18.35 9.09
CA GLU A 154 -2.06 -18.53 9.85
C GLU A 154 -0.90 -17.81 9.14
N TYR A 155 -0.80 -18.00 7.83
CA TYR A 155 0.20 -17.28 7.03
C TYR A 155 0.01 -15.77 7.12
N ALA A 156 -1.23 -15.26 6.96
CA ALA A 156 -1.51 -13.84 7.01
C ALA A 156 -1.15 -13.21 8.37
N MET A 157 -1.37 -13.92 9.47
CA MET A 157 -0.93 -13.49 10.80
C MET A 157 0.59 -13.41 10.89
N LEU A 158 1.28 -14.42 10.41
CA LEU A 158 2.75 -14.45 10.43
C LEU A 158 3.35 -13.39 9.51
N GLU A 159 2.76 -13.16 8.34
CA GLU A 159 3.13 -12.07 7.44
C GLU A 159 3.07 -10.72 8.14
N LEU A 160 1.95 -10.41 8.79
CA LEU A 160 1.78 -9.16 9.52
C LEU A 160 2.81 -8.99 10.63
N LEU A 161 3.02 -10.02 11.44
CA LEU A 161 4.02 -10.02 12.50
C LEU A 161 5.43 -9.79 11.95
N SER A 162 5.76 -10.42 10.85
CA SER A 162 7.08 -10.33 10.20
C SER A 162 7.33 -8.95 9.60
N LEU A 163 6.32 -8.37 8.94
CA LEU A 163 6.39 -7.03 8.35
C LEU A 163 6.52 -5.94 9.43
N ARG A 164 5.90 -6.14 10.58
CA ARG A 164 5.89 -5.18 11.70
C ARG A 164 6.76 -5.63 12.87
N LYS A 165 7.85 -6.26 12.59
CA LYS A 165 8.81 -6.74 13.57
C LYS A 165 9.26 -5.61 14.50
N GLY A 166 9.26 -5.88 15.80
CA GLY A 166 9.62 -4.90 16.82
C GLY A 166 8.51 -3.92 17.21
N THR A 167 7.31 -4.08 16.64
CA THR A 167 6.14 -3.24 16.92
C THR A 167 5.08 -4.06 17.65
N THR A 168 4.42 -3.46 18.63
CA THR A 168 3.26 -4.07 19.27
C THR A 168 2.04 -3.95 18.36
N LEU A 169 1.37 -5.07 18.10
CA LEU A 169 0.18 -5.13 17.27
C LEU A 169 -1.08 -5.23 18.13
N THR A 170 -2.12 -4.51 17.74
CA THR A 170 -3.43 -4.59 18.38
C THR A 170 -4.28 -5.69 17.76
N LYS A 171 -5.29 -6.16 18.50
CA LYS A 171 -6.28 -7.11 17.97
C LYS A 171 -6.95 -6.58 16.70
N GLU A 172 -7.27 -5.29 16.68
CA GLU A 172 -7.90 -4.64 15.53
C GLU A 172 -7.00 -4.71 14.28
N MET A 173 -5.70 -4.50 14.42
CA MET A 173 -4.76 -4.62 13.32
C MET A 173 -4.76 -6.03 12.72
N PHE A 174 -4.82 -7.06 13.55
CA PHE A 174 -4.94 -8.45 13.08
C PHE A 174 -6.28 -8.69 12.37
N LEU A 175 -7.39 -8.24 12.95
CA LEU A 175 -8.71 -8.40 12.35
C LEU A 175 -8.79 -7.71 10.99
N ASN A 176 -8.28 -6.50 10.87
CA ASN A 176 -8.25 -5.77 9.60
C ASN A 176 -7.39 -6.47 8.55
N HIS A 177 -6.26 -7.05 8.94
CA HIS A 177 -5.39 -7.79 8.02
C HIS A 177 -6.00 -9.13 7.57
N LEU A 178 -6.67 -9.83 8.48
CA LEU A 178 -7.25 -11.16 8.22
C LEU A 178 -8.60 -11.10 7.50
N TYR A 179 -9.42 -10.10 7.83
CA TYR A 179 -10.82 -10.00 7.40
C TYR A 179 -11.16 -8.68 6.72
N GLY A 180 -10.19 -7.80 6.53
CA GLY A 180 -10.38 -6.53 5.84
C GLY A 180 -10.81 -6.76 4.40
N GLY A 181 -12.10 -6.62 4.13
CA GLY A 181 -12.73 -6.89 2.84
C GLY A 181 -13.95 -7.80 2.92
N MET A 182 -14.35 -8.20 4.12
CA MET A 182 -15.55 -9.03 4.36
C MET A 182 -16.72 -8.25 4.95
N ASP A 183 -16.63 -6.91 5.04
CA ASP A 183 -17.75 -6.09 5.45
C ASP A 183 -18.51 -5.57 4.21
N GLU A 184 -19.39 -6.39 3.71
CA GLU A 184 -20.65 -6.04 3.06
C GLU A 184 -21.70 -7.05 3.49
#